data_f2e3285c8facc5587e80a90bf64fcecf
#
_entry.id   f2e3285c8facc5587e80a90bf64fcecf
#
_cell.length_a   1.000
_cell.length_b   1.000
_cell.length_c   1.000
_cell.angle_alpha   90.00
_cell.angle_beta   90.00
_cell.angle_gamma   90.00
#
_symmetry.space_group_name_H-M   'P 1'
#
loop_
_entity.id
_entity.type
_entity.pdbx_description
1 polymer ?
#
loop_
_entity_poly.entity_id
_entity_poly.type
_entity_poly.pdbx_seq_one_letter_code
_entity_poly.pdbx_strand_id
1 'polypeptide(L)'
;MHLDRAIALYDPAAHRLPTRFSEDPGVAILFFRSKALWLLGYPEAALADIDQALKDARESGHAVDLLWALTGSFFFVDSYCGNYTTANARVDELTALADEKDAANWRAGGMLGRGWLLGLTGRAADAVQMITSGITAWRSTGATFLLPSHLSYLAGAHAGLRQLDDAWRCIGEAMTTIETTKERWFEAETNRIAGEIALMSPEPDAARAEVYFERALMVARAQQAKSWELRAAMSMARLWRDQGKREEARSLLAPVYGWFTEGFDTLDLKEAKALLNELAA
;
A
#
# COMPACT_ATOMS: atom_id res chain seq x y z
N MET A 1 -17.23 11.22 0.13
CA MET A 1 -17.79 12.48 -0.40
C MET A 1 -17.94 12.49 -1.93
N HIS A 2 -16.91 12.66 -2.79
CA HIS A 2 -17.15 12.62 -4.26
C HIS A 2 -17.46 11.20 -4.74
N LEU A 3 -16.74 10.21 -4.26
CA LEU A 3 -16.95 8.80 -4.64
C LEU A 3 -18.27 8.24 -4.09
N ASP A 4 -18.73 8.67 -2.90
CA ASP A 4 -20.04 8.29 -2.37
C ASP A 4 -21.18 8.86 -3.24
N ARG A 5 -21.02 10.10 -3.74
CA ARG A 5 -21.97 10.66 -4.70
C ARG A 5 -21.91 9.95 -6.05
N ALA A 6 -20.72 9.54 -6.49
CA ALA A 6 -20.58 8.81 -7.73
C ALA A 6 -21.28 7.44 -7.66
N ILE A 7 -21.09 6.67 -6.56
CA ILE A 7 -21.78 5.38 -6.39
C ILE A 7 -23.30 5.55 -6.29
N ALA A 8 -23.78 6.62 -5.62
CA ALA A 8 -25.20 6.90 -5.50
C ALA A 8 -25.86 7.31 -6.84
N LEU A 9 -25.08 7.82 -7.79
CA LEU A 9 -25.53 8.20 -9.14
C LEU A 9 -25.32 7.09 -10.17
N TYR A 10 -24.59 6.03 -9.82
CA TYR A 10 -24.33 4.93 -10.71
C TYR A 10 -25.58 4.06 -10.89
N ASP A 11 -26.03 3.92 -12.13
CA ASP A 11 -27.10 3.01 -12.53
C ASP A 11 -26.51 1.94 -13.46
N PRO A 12 -26.40 0.68 -13.03
CA PRO A 12 -25.87 -0.39 -13.87
C PRO A 12 -26.62 -0.55 -15.21
N ALA A 13 -27.93 -0.32 -15.22
CA ALA A 13 -28.72 -0.47 -16.44
C ALA A 13 -28.43 0.61 -17.49
N ALA A 14 -28.10 1.82 -17.02
CA ALA A 14 -27.78 2.95 -17.89
C ALA A 14 -26.29 3.06 -18.24
N HIS A 15 -25.38 2.60 -17.35
CA HIS A 15 -23.95 2.87 -17.46
C HIS A 15 -23.11 1.67 -17.88
N ARG A 16 -23.65 0.43 -17.88
CA ARG A 16 -22.99 -0.78 -18.40
C ARG A 16 -22.98 -0.88 -19.95
N LEU A 17 -23.47 0.13 -20.64
CA LEU A 17 -23.38 0.14 -22.12
C LEU A 17 -21.92 0.25 -22.56
N PRO A 18 -21.51 -0.31 -23.73
CA PRO A 18 -20.18 -0.18 -24.26
C PRO A 18 -19.90 1.30 -24.52
N THR A 19 -19.40 1.97 -23.48
CA THR A 19 -18.99 3.35 -23.53
C THR A 19 -17.61 3.44 -24.20
N ARG A 20 -17.20 4.62 -24.62
CA ARG A 20 -15.83 4.91 -25.10
C ARG A 20 -14.74 4.60 -24.06
N PHE A 21 -15.12 4.30 -22.83
CA PHE A 21 -14.25 3.85 -21.74
C PHE A 21 -14.34 2.33 -21.68
N SER A 22 -13.18 1.70 -21.65
CA SER A 22 -13.02 0.23 -21.69
C SER A 22 -13.45 -0.46 -20.39
N GLU A 23 -13.88 0.27 -19.37
CA GLU A 23 -14.16 -0.22 -18.01
C GLU A 23 -15.55 0.21 -17.51
N ASP A 24 -16.14 -0.62 -16.64
CA ASP A 24 -17.39 -0.31 -15.95
C ASP A 24 -17.14 0.80 -14.90
N PRO A 25 -17.84 1.95 -14.98
CA PRO A 25 -17.66 3.02 -14.01
C PRO A 25 -17.94 2.60 -12.56
N GLY A 26 -18.83 1.64 -12.32
CA GLY A 26 -19.13 1.12 -10.99
C GLY A 26 -17.94 0.40 -10.39
N VAL A 27 -17.26 -0.45 -11.14
CA VAL A 27 -16.03 -1.13 -10.72
C VAL A 27 -14.92 -0.11 -10.44
N ALA A 28 -14.74 0.87 -11.34
CA ALA A 28 -13.75 1.93 -11.15
C ALA A 28 -14.01 2.77 -9.89
N ILE A 29 -15.27 3.15 -9.64
CA ILE A 29 -15.64 3.91 -8.43
C ILE A 29 -15.31 3.11 -7.17
N LEU A 30 -15.70 1.84 -7.11
CA LEU A 30 -15.44 0.96 -5.97
C LEU A 30 -13.94 0.74 -5.75
N PHE A 31 -13.17 0.55 -6.83
CA PHE A 31 -11.71 0.46 -6.78
C PHE A 31 -11.08 1.69 -6.10
N PHE A 32 -11.41 2.91 -6.57
CA PHE A 32 -10.84 4.13 -5.99
C PHE A 32 -11.37 4.42 -4.59
N ARG A 33 -12.63 4.05 -4.31
CA ARG A 33 -13.24 4.25 -2.99
C ARG A 33 -12.63 3.30 -1.96
N SER A 34 -12.39 2.04 -2.29
CA SER A 34 -11.74 1.09 -1.38
C SER A 34 -10.34 1.57 -0.96
N LYS A 35 -9.53 2.06 -1.91
CA LYS A 35 -8.24 2.68 -1.62
C LYS A 35 -8.38 3.90 -0.69
N ALA A 36 -9.31 4.80 -1.00
CA ALA A 36 -9.54 5.99 -0.20
C ALA A 36 -10.02 5.65 1.22
N LEU A 37 -10.94 4.69 1.36
CA LEU A 37 -11.45 4.22 2.65
C LEU A 37 -10.33 3.63 3.50
N TRP A 38 -9.48 2.77 2.91
CA TRP A 38 -8.35 2.22 3.64
C TRP A 38 -7.40 3.33 4.11
N LEU A 39 -7.04 4.29 3.24
CA LEU A 39 -6.19 5.43 3.62
C LEU A 39 -6.79 6.25 4.76
N LEU A 40 -8.10 6.49 4.72
CA LEU A 40 -8.84 7.23 5.75
C LEU A 40 -9.02 6.44 7.06
N GLY A 41 -8.65 5.16 7.11
CA GLY A 41 -8.72 4.32 8.32
C GLY A 41 -10.03 3.55 8.47
N TYR A 42 -10.70 3.22 7.37
CA TYR A 42 -11.89 2.37 7.31
C TYR A 42 -11.58 1.06 6.56
N PRO A 43 -10.80 0.15 7.15
CA PRO A 43 -10.35 -1.06 6.45
C PRO A 43 -11.45 -2.08 6.16
N GLU A 44 -12.48 -2.21 7.02
CA GLU A 44 -13.61 -3.13 6.77
C GLU A 44 -14.46 -2.62 5.61
N ALA A 45 -14.77 -1.33 5.60
CA ALA A 45 -15.49 -0.71 4.49
C ALA A 45 -14.68 -0.80 3.17
N ALA A 46 -13.35 -0.67 3.24
CA ALA A 46 -12.47 -0.83 2.08
C ALA A 46 -12.50 -2.27 1.53
N LEU A 47 -12.47 -3.28 2.41
CA LEU A 47 -12.60 -4.70 2.03
C LEU A 47 -13.95 -4.97 1.39
N ALA A 48 -15.04 -4.45 1.96
CA ALA A 48 -16.39 -4.62 1.41
C ALA A 48 -16.51 -4.03 -0.01
N ASP A 49 -15.94 -2.84 -0.24
CA ASP A 49 -15.96 -2.20 -1.55
C ASP A 49 -15.19 -3.00 -2.60
N ILE A 50 -14.00 -3.49 -2.26
CA ILE A 50 -13.20 -4.24 -3.22
C ILE A 50 -13.78 -5.63 -3.52
N ASP A 51 -14.42 -6.28 -2.55
CA ASP A 51 -15.13 -7.52 -2.77
C ASP A 51 -16.36 -7.32 -3.66
N GLN A 52 -17.08 -6.20 -3.50
CA GLN A 52 -18.16 -5.84 -4.39
C GLN A 52 -17.66 -5.53 -5.80
N ALA A 53 -16.53 -4.78 -5.95
CA ALA A 53 -15.92 -4.52 -7.26
C ALA A 53 -15.53 -5.81 -7.98
N LEU A 54 -14.95 -6.79 -7.28
CA LEU A 54 -14.60 -8.10 -7.82
C LEU A 54 -15.82 -8.89 -8.26
N LYS A 55 -16.91 -8.86 -7.48
CA LYS A 55 -18.16 -9.50 -7.83
C LYS A 55 -18.74 -8.88 -9.10
N ASP A 56 -18.88 -7.56 -9.14
CA ASP A 56 -19.45 -6.85 -10.30
C ASP A 56 -18.60 -7.06 -11.56
N ALA A 57 -17.27 -7.04 -11.43
CA ALA A 57 -16.35 -7.30 -12.54
C ALA A 57 -16.48 -8.74 -13.10
N ARG A 58 -16.69 -9.74 -12.24
CA ARG A 58 -16.93 -11.12 -12.68
C ARG A 58 -18.30 -11.27 -13.36
N GLU A 59 -19.33 -10.59 -12.83
CA GLU A 59 -20.66 -10.60 -13.42
C GLU A 59 -20.73 -9.88 -14.76
N SER A 60 -19.93 -8.81 -14.95
CA SER A 60 -19.83 -8.10 -16.24
C SER A 60 -19.19 -8.96 -17.33
N GLY A 61 -18.30 -9.87 -16.96
CA GLY A 61 -17.50 -10.69 -17.89
C GLY A 61 -16.43 -9.90 -18.65
N HIS A 62 -16.22 -8.62 -18.34
CA HIS A 62 -15.21 -7.79 -18.99
C HIS A 62 -13.86 -7.99 -18.30
N ALA A 63 -12.87 -8.47 -19.06
CA ALA A 63 -11.54 -8.77 -18.53
C ALA A 63 -10.86 -7.54 -17.90
N VAL A 64 -11.05 -6.34 -18.47
CA VAL A 64 -10.44 -5.10 -17.97
C VAL A 64 -10.97 -4.75 -16.58
N ASP A 65 -12.30 -4.88 -16.36
CA ASP A 65 -12.91 -4.64 -15.04
C ASP A 65 -12.31 -5.56 -13.99
N LEU A 66 -12.16 -6.85 -14.32
CA LEU A 66 -11.59 -7.83 -13.41
C LEU A 66 -10.09 -7.56 -13.13
N LEU A 67 -9.32 -7.17 -14.13
CA LEU A 67 -7.91 -6.80 -13.95
C LEU A 67 -7.76 -5.59 -13.02
N TRP A 68 -8.62 -4.57 -13.14
CA TRP A 68 -8.66 -3.43 -12.22
C TRP A 68 -9.04 -3.84 -10.79
N ALA A 69 -10.13 -4.58 -10.63
CA ALA A 69 -10.62 -4.99 -9.32
C ALA A 69 -9.59 -5.89 -8.59
N LEU A 70 -8.96 -6.84 -9.29
CA LEU A 70 -7.89 -7.68 -8.75
C LEU A 70 -6.70 -6.82 -8.30
N THR A 71 -6.26 -5.86 -9.13
CA THR A 71 -5.15 -4.96 -8.77
C THR A 71 -5.47 -4.14 -7.53
N GLY A 72 -6.67 -3.57 -7.44
CA GLY A 72 -7.11 -2.81 -6.26
C GLY A 72 -7.07 -3.62 -4.99
N SER A 73 -7.49 -4.86 -5.08
CA SER A 73 -7.52 -5.79 -3.98
C SER A 73 -6.14 -6.02 -3.36
N PHE A 74 -5.21 -6.58 -4.11
CA PHE A 74 -3.92 -6.95 -3.52
C PHE A 74 -2.99 -5.76 -3.26
N PHE A 75 -3.01 -4.69 -4.11
CA PHE A 75 -2.13 -3.53 -3.91
C PHE A 75 -2.61 -2.56 -2.83
N PHE A 76 -3.92 -2.45 -2.59
CA PHE A 76 -4.41 -1.36 -1.75
C PHE A 76 -5.16 -1.80 -0.49
N VAL A 77 -5.63 -3.05 -0.42
CA VAL A 77 -6.47 -3.46 0.70
C VAL A 77 -6.00 -4.75 1.36
N ASP A 78 -6.01 -5.87 0.65
CA ASP A 78 -5.74 -7.17 1.26
C ASP A 78 -4.38 -7.26 1.93
N SER A 79 -3.34 -6.78 1.24
CA SER A 79 -1.97 -6.88 1.76
C SER A 79 -1.76 -6.03 3.01
N TYR A 80 -2.37 -4.84 3.06
CA TYR A 80 -2.29 -3.97 4.23
C TYR A 80 -3.18 -4.43 5.39
N CYS A 81 -4.27 -5.16 5.08
CA CYS A 81 -5.08 -5.81 6.10
C CYS A 81 -4.45 -7.11 6.63
N GLY A 82 -3.34 -7.59 6.03
CA GLY A 82 -2.67 -8.84 6.41
C GLY A 82 -3.28 -10.09 5.76
N ASN A 83 -4.17 -9.93 4.78
CA ASN A 83 -4.85 -11.02 4.07
C ASN A 83 -3.96 -11.64 2.98
N TYR A 84 -2.71 -12.01 3.31
CA TYR A 84 -1.69 -12.43 2.35
C TYR A 84 -2.08 -13.64 1.49
N THR A 85 -2.83 -14.60 2.05
CA THR A 85 -3.33 -15.76 1.28
C THR A 85 -4.29 -15.31 0.19
N THR A 86 -5.24 -14.44 0.51
CA THR A 86 -6.18 -13.86 -0.46
C THR A 86 -5.45 -13.01 -1.48
N ALA A 87 -4.54 -12.13 -1.05
CA ALA A 87 -3.74 -11.30 -1.94
C ALA A 87 -2.92 -12.13 -2.94
N ASN A 88 -2.29 -13.23 -2.50
CA ASN A 88 -1.56 -14.14 -3.39
C ASN A 88 -2.49 -14.79 -4.43
N ALA A 89 -3.65 -15.31 -4.03
CA ALA A 89 -4.60 -15.90 -4.97
C ALA A 89 -5.08 -14.88 -6.02
N ARG A 90 -5.30 -13.64 -5.62
CA ARG A 90 -5.70 -12.55 -6.54
C ARG A 90 -4.59 -12.13 -7.50
N VAL A 91 -3.33 -12.16 -7.06
CA VAL A 91 -2.16 -11.97 -7.95
C VAL A 91 -2.04 -13.11 -8.96
N ASP A 92 -2.30 -14.36 -8.55
CA ASP A 92 -2.30 -15.51 -9.46
C ASP A 92 -3.40 -15.38 -10.52
N GLU A 93 -4.61 -15.03 -10.11
CA GLU A 93 -5.76 -14.80 -11.00
C GLU A 93 -5.48 -13.65 -11.99
N LEU A 94 -4.93 -12.53 -11.50
CA LEU A 94 -4.55 -11.40 -12.34
C LEU A 94 -3.50 -11.80 -13.38
N THR A 95 -2.47 -12.53 -12.96
CA THR A 95 -1.38 -12.93 -13.85
C THR A 95 -1.88 -13.87 -14.96
N ALA A 96 -2.70 -14.85 -14.58
CA ALA A 96 -3.30 -15.79 -15.54
C ALA A 96 -4.20 -15.07 -16.57
N LEU A 97 -5.03 -14.14 -16.11
CA LEU A 97 -5.89 -13.35 -16.98
C LEU A 97 -5.09 -12.40 -17.89
N ALA A 98 -4.03 -11.78 -17.35
CA ALA A 98 -3.15 -10.91 -18.12
C ALA A 98 -2.39 -11.67 -19.22
N ASP A 99 -2.00 -12.92 -18.96
CA ASP A 99 -1.38 -13.81 -19.95
C ASP A 99 -2.38 -14.23 -21.03
N GLU A 100 -3.60 -14.63 -20.64
CA GLU A 100 -4.68 -14.99 -21.57
C GLU A 100 -5.01 -13.83 -22.54
N LYS A 101 -5.02 -12.59 -22.04
CA LYS A 101 -5.40 -11.40 -22.80
C LYS A 101 -4.21 -10.70 -23.46
N ASP A 102 -3.00 -11.24 -23.38
CA ASP A 102 -1.74 -10.62 -23.84
C ASP A 102 -1.56 -9.17 -23.34
N ALA A 103 -1.92 -8.95 -22.08
CA ALA A 103 -1.97 -7.64 -21.45
C ALA A 103 -0.67 -7.32 -20.71
N ALA A 104 0.36 -6.81 -21.42
CA ALA A 104 1.72 -6.61 -20.89
C ALA A 104 1.79 -5.75 -19.64
N ASN A 105 0.99 -4.67 -19.56
CA ASN A 105 0.93 -3.79 -18.39
C ASN A 105 0.45 -4.55 -17.14
N TRP A 106 -0.58 -5.39 -17.28
CA TRP A 106 -1.13 -6.16 -16.17
C TRP A 106 -0.22 -7.31 -15.75
N ARG A 107 0.51 -7.93 -16.69
CA ARG A 107 1.59 -8.89 -16.37
C ARG A 107 2.66 -8.25 -15.50
N ALA A 108 3.13 -7.05 -15.88
CA ALA A 108 4.08 -6.30 -15.07
C ALA A 108 3.52 -5.98 -13.67
N GLY A 109 2.23 -5.58 -13.58
CA GLY A 109 1.52 -5.40 -12.32
C GLY A 109 1.49 -6.67 -11.46
N GLY A 110 1.22 -7.83 -12.06
CA GLY A 110 1.26 -9.13 -11.37
C GLY A 110 2.65 -9.46 -10.80
N MET A 111 3.73 -9.22 -11.58
CA MET A 111 5.11 -9.37 -11.10
C MET A 111 5.40 -8.46 -9.91
N LEU A 112 5.00 -7.20 -9.97
CA LEU A 112 5.18 -6.22 -8.90
C LEU A 112 4.41 -6.63 -7.64
N GLY A 113 3.15 -7.05 -7.77
CA GLY A 113 2.34 -7.55 -6.66
C GLY A 113 2.94 -8.80 -6.02
N ARG A 114 3.38 -9.76 -6.83
CA ARG A 114 4.08 -10.96 -6.33
C ARG A 114 5.34 -10.60 -5.58
N GLY A 115 6.18 -9.73 -6.16
CA GLY A 115 7.43 -9.30 -5.53
C GLY A 115 7.19 -8.59 -4.19
N TRP A 116 6.18 -7.75 -4.11
CA TRP A 116 5.80 -7.10 -2.87
C TRP A 116 5.37 -8.10 -1.78
N LEU A 117 4.48 -9.05 -2.12
CA LEU A 117 4.05 -10.09 -1.19
C LEU A 117 5.20 -10.98 -0.71
N LEU A 118 6.18 -11.26 -1.58
CA LEU A 118 7.41 -11.96 -1.20
C LEU A 118 8.21 -11.15 -0.17
N GLY A 119 8.33 -9.84 -0.34
CA GLY A 119 8.98 -8.94 0.61
C GLY A 119 8.28 -8.93 1.98
N LEU A 120 6.95 -8.82 2.00
CA LEU A 120 6.15 -8.85 3.23
C LEU A 120 6.23 -10.20 3.98
N THR A 121 6.48 -11.29 3.27
CA THR A 121 6.58 -12.65 3.84
C THR A 121 8.02 -13.09 4.11
N GLY A 122 9.00 -12.16 4.11
CA GLY A 122 10.39 -12.43 4.50
C GLY A 122 11.27 -13.03 3.40
N ARG A 123 10.79 -13.12 2.15
CA ARG A 123 11.55 -13.64 0.99
C ARG A 123 12.23 -12.49 0.23
N ALA A 124 13.09 -11.75 0.92
CA ALA A 124 13.67 -10.50 0.40
C ALA A 124 14.47 -10.69 -0.90
N ALA A 125 15.23 -11.78 -1.07
CA ALA A 125 16.00 -12.03 -2.29
C ALA A 125 15.10 -12.23 -3.52
N ASP A 126 14.04 -13.03 -3.38
CA ASP A 126 13.05 -13.24 -4.44
C ASP A 126 12.27 -11.95 -4.73
N ALA A 127 11.98 -11.16 -3.68
CA ALA A 127 11.31 -9.87 -3.81
C ALA A 127 12.15 -8.89 -4.64
N VAL A 128 13.45 -8.75 -4.36
CA VAL A 128 14.36 -7.89 -5.14
C VAL A 128 14.35 -8.28 -6.61
N GLN A 129 14.51 -9.56 -6.92
CA GLN A 129 14.51 -10.04 -8.30
C GLN A 129 13.19 -9.74 -9.00
N MET A 130 12.08 -10.07 -8.35
CA MET A 130 10.74 -9.95 -8.94
C MET A 130 10.33 -8.49 -9.12
N ILE A 131 10.55 -7.62 -8.11
CA ILE A 131 10.20 -6.19 -8.20
C ILE A 131 11.09 -5.50 -9.24
N THR A 132 12.38 -5.78 -9.31
CA THR A 132 13.30 -5.20 -10.32
C THR A 132 12.85 -5.55 -11.73
N SER A 133 12.54 -6.82 -12.00
CA SER A 133 12.01 -7.26 -13.29
C SER A 133 10.65 -6.62 -13.59
N GLY A 134 9.77 -6.55 -12.59
CA GLY A 134 8.47 -5.92 -12.68
C GLY A 134 8.54 -4.42 -13.00
N ILE A 135 9.43 -3.66 -12.33
CA ILE A 135 9.66 -2.22 -12.62
C ILE A 135 10.16 -2.04 -14.06
N THR A 136 11.07 -2.90 -14.51
CA THR A 136 11.59 -2.84 -15.88
C THR A 136 10.46 -3.08 -16.89
N ALA A 137 9.66 -4.10 -16.69
CA ALA A 137 8.49 -4.39 -17.55
C ALA A 137 7.44 -3.27 -17.47
N TRP A 138 7.16 -2.73 -16.27
CA TRP A 138 6.22 -1.62 -16.07
C TRP A 138 6.63 -0.38 -16.88
N ARG A 139 7.91 0.02 -16.75
CA ARG A 139 8.46 1.17 -17.50
C ARG A 139 8.44 0.96 -19.00
N SER A 140 8.64 -0.26 -19.51
CA SER A 140 8.59 -0.55 -20.94
C SER A 140 7.20 -0.32 -21.55
N THR A 141 6.14 -0.30 -20.75
CA THR A 141 4.78 0.06 -21.19
C THR A 141 4.52 1.56 -21.23
N GLY A 142 5.47 2.38 -20.76
CA GLY A 142 5.29 3.84 -20.55
C GLY A 142 4.55 4.21 -19.28
N ALA A 143 4.18 3.24 -18.44
CA ALA A 143 3.46 3.49 -17.19
C ALA A 143 4.37 4.11 -16.11
N THR A 144 3.89 5.15 -15.45
CA THR A 144 4.55 5.80 -14.30
C THR A 144 3.74 5.67 -13.02
N PHE A 145 2.46 5.34 -13.11
CA PHE A 145 1.55 5.15 -11.98
C PHE A 145 2.07 4.08 -11.03
N LEU A 146 1.98 4.31 -9.72
CA LEU A 146 2.48 3.46 -8.63
C LEU A 146 4.01 3.28 -8.57
N LEU A 147 4.78 3.91 -9.44
CA LEU A 147 6.23 3.75 -9.43
C LEU A 147 6.88 4.13 -8.10
N PRO A 148 6.47 5.22 -7.39
CA PRO A 148 7.00 5.52 -6.06
C PRO A 148 6.81 4.37 -5.06
N SER A 149 5.65 3.73 -5.04
CA SER A 149 5.39 2.62 -4.12
C SER A 149 6.24 1.39 -4.47
N HIS A 150 6.38 1.05 -5.76
CA HIS A 150 7.21 -0.07 -6.18
C HIS A 150 8.69 0.11 -5.83
N LEU A 151 9.22 1.32 -6.01
CA LEU A 151 10.59 1.67 -5.61
C LEU A 151 10.77 1.60 -4.10
N SER A 152 9.77 2.03 -3.32
CA SER A 152 9.82 1.95 -1.85
C SER A 152 9.78 0.51 -1.36
N TYR A 153 9.00 -0.38 -1.98
CA TYR A 153 9.02 -1.81 -1.65
C TYR A 153 10.34 -2.47 -2.04
N LEU A 154 10.92 -2.09 -3.19
CA LEU A 154 12.24 -2.55 -3.59
C LEU A 154 13.30 -2.10 -2.57
N ALA A 155 13.22 -0.86 -2.08
CA ALA A 155 14.12 -0.36 -1.03
C ALA A 155 14.01 -1.19 0.25
N GLY A 156 12.79 -1.51 0.70
CA GLY A 156 12.57 -2.38 1.86
C GLY A 156 13.14 -3.79 1.66
N ALA A 157 12.99 -4.37 0.46
CA ALA A 157 13.54 -5.67 0.14
C ALA A 157 15.09 -5.67 0.13
N HIS A 158 15.73 -4.64 -0.46
CA HIS A 158 17.17 -4.46 -0.39
C HIS A 158 17.68 -4.29 1.06
N ALA A 159 16.96 -3.49 1.87
CA ALA A 159 17.30 -3.31 3.28
C ALA A 159 17.24 -4.62 4.07
N GLY A 160 16.24 -5.46 3.80
CA GLY A 160 16.13 -6.82 4.37
C GLY A 160 17.33 -7.72 4.03
N LEU A 161 18.01 -7.46 2.90
CA LEU A 161 19.26 -8.14 2.50
C LEU A 161 20.53 -7.42 2.97
N ARG A 162 20.42 -6.33 3.75
CA ARG A 162 21.54 -5.46 4.15
C ARG A 162 22.25 -4.77 2.98
N GLN A 163 21.60 -4.64 1.83
CA GLN A 163 22.05 -3.91 0.65
C GLN A 163 21.63 -2.43 0.78
N LEU A 164 22.22 -1.73 1.75
CA LEU A 164 21.73 -0.41 2.18
C LEU A 164 21.93 0.67 1.12
N ASP A 165 23.02 0.61 0.33
CA ASP A 165 23.26 1.57 -0.75
C ASP A 165 22.18 1.47 -1.83
N ASP A 166 21.79 0.25 -2.21
CA ASP A 166 20.68 0.02 -3.15
C ASP A 166 19.35 0.44 -2.57
N ALA A 167 19.11 0.19 -1.27
CA ALA A 167 17.91 0.65 -0.58
C ALA A 167 17.80 2.17 -0.61
N TRP A 168 18.87 2.90 -0.28
CA TRP A 168 18.89 4.37 -0.33
C TRP A 168 18.74 4.92 -1.73
N ARG A 169 19.33 4.27 -2.73
CA ARG A 169 19.16 4.64 -4.14
C ARG A 169 17.69 4.55 -4.56
N CYS A 170 17.01 3.46 -4.19
CA CYS A 170 15.57 3.28 -4.46
C CYS A 170 14.71 4.34 -3.75
N ILE A 171 15.00 4.67 -2.48
CA ILE A 171 14.30 5.75 -1.75
C ILE A 171 14.50 7.10 -2.45
N GLY A 172 15.74 7.42 -2.85
CA GLY A 172 16.03 8.67 -3.58
C GLY A 172 15.25 8.77 -4.90
N GLU A 173 15.20 7.69 -5.66
CA GLU A 173 14.42 7.63 -6.91
C GLU A 173 12.91 7.73 -6.65
N ALA A 174 12.39 7.08 -5.60
CA ALA A 174 10.98 7.18 -5.20
C ALA A 174 10.60 8.62 -4.87
N MET A 175 11.42 9.33 -4.06
CA MET A 175 11.17 10.72 -3.70
C MET A 175 11.20 11.65 -4.92
N THR A 176 12.18 11.48 -5.80
CA THR A 176 12.26 12.24 -7.06
C THR A 176 11.03 11.99 -7.94
N THR A 177 10.55 10.74 -7.99
CA THR A 177 9.36 10.38 -8.77
C THR A 177 8.11 11.01 -8.16
N ILE A 178 7.95 11.03 -6.83
CA ILE A 178 6.86 11.73 -6.14
C ILE A 178 6.84 13.22 -6.50
N GLU A 179 8.02 13.87 -6.50
CA GLU A 179 8.14 15.30 -6.81
C GLU A 179 7.80 15.61 -8.27
N THR A 180 8.19 14.75 -9.20
CA THR A 180 7.98 14.97 -10.64
C THR A 180 6.57 14.62 -11.10
N THR A 181 6.01 13.50 -10.64
CA THR A 181 4.69 13.02 -11.04
C THR A 181 3.55 13.63 -10.21
N LYS A 182 3.86 14.19 -9.03
CA LYS A 182 2.90 14.63 -8.02
C LYS A 182 2.05 13.49 -7.44
N GLU A 183 2.45 12.24 -7.62
CA GLU A 183 1.82 11.07 -7.04
C GLU A 183 2.23 10.93 -5.57
N ARG A 184 1.50 11.59 -4.66
CA ARG A 184 1.90 11.78 -3.25
C ARG A 184 1.23 10.82 -2.26
N TRP A 185 0.33 9.97 -2.67
CA TRP A 185 -0.43 9.10 -1.75
C TRP A 185 0.45 8.14 -0.94
N PHE A 186 1.64 7.78 -1.46
CA PHE A 186 2.59 6.88 -0.82
C PHE A 186 3.76 7.62 -0.13
N GLU A 187 3.80 8.94 -0.18
CA GLU A 187 4.92 9.76 0.35
C GLU A 187 5.16 9.52 1.85
N ALA A 188 4.08 9.38 2.64
CA ALA A 188 4.19 9.08 4.06
C ALA A 188 4.87 7.73 4.31
N GLU A 189 4.46 6.69 3.60
CA GLU A 189 5.03 5.34 3.73
C GLU A 189 6.47 5.28 3.20
N THR A 190 6.80 5.98 2.11
CA THR A 190 8.18 6.10 1.61
C THR A 190 9.10 6.68 2.69
N ASN A 191 8.67 7.76 3.39
CA ASN A 191 9.43 8.32 4.50
C ASN A 191 9.53 7.34 5.67
N ARG A 192 8.45 6.61 6.03
CA ARG A 192 8.50 5.61 7.08
C ARG A 192 9.53 4.51 6.75
N ILE A 193 9.50 3.98 5.52
CA ILE A 193 10.48 2.97 5.08
C ILE A 193 11.92 3.53 5.13
N ALA A 194 12.13 4.79 4.74
CA ALA A 194 13.44 5.45 4.87
C ALA A 194 13.92 5.52 6.32
N GLY A 195 13.04 5.79 7.28
CA GLY A 195 13.35 5.74 8.71
C GLY A 195 13.75 4.34 9.18
N GLU A 196 13.02 3.31 8.76
CA GLU A 196 13.39 1.91 9.06
C GLU A 196 14.76 1.54 8.49
N ILE A 197 15.08 1.97 7.25
CA ILE A 197 16.39 1.75 6.63
C ILE A 197 17.51 2.44 7.44
N ALA A 198 17.28 3.64 7.96
CA ALA A 198 18.27 4.35 8.78
C ALA A 198 18.61 3.56 10.06
N LEU A 199 17.64 2.85 10.66
CA LEU A 199 17.86 1.99 11.82
C LEU A 199 18.57 0.67 11.49
N MET A 200 18.56 0.25 10.22
CA MET A 200 19.21 -0.98 9.76
C MET A 200 20.70 -0.81 9.46
N SER A 201 21.24 0.40 9.52
CA SER A 201 22.67 0.65 9.32
C SER A 201 23.52 -0.10 10.37
N PRO A 202 24.79 -0.45 10.07
CA PRO A 202 25.71 -1.05 11.03
C PRO A 202 25.86 -0.20 12.30
N GLU A 203 25.83 1.13 12.14
CA GLU A 203 25.65 2.12 13.18
C GLU A 203 24.25 2.74 13.02
N PRO A 204 23.24 2.27 13.80
CA PRO A 204 21.87 2.74 13.67
C PRO A 204 21.78 4.26 13.88
N ASP A 205 21.29 4.97 12.86
CA ASP A 205 21.10 6.42 12.91
C ASP A 205 19.69 6.76 13.41
N ALA A 206 19.52 6.70 14.72
CA ALA A 206 18.27 6.98 15.39
C ALA A 206 17.77 8.42 15.14
N ALA A 207 18.69 9.41 15.06
CA ALA A 207 18.32 10.80 14.82
C ALA A 207 17.78 10.98 13.39
N ARG A 208 18.42 10.35 12.41
CA ARG A 208 17.95 10.35 11.03
C ARG A 208 16.62 9.62 10.88
N ALA A 209 16.45 8.48 11.56
CA ALA A 209 15.19 7.73 11.55
C ALA A 209 14.05 8.57 12.12
N GLU A 210 14.27 9.26 13.24
CA GLU A 210 13.29 10.15 13.87
C GLU A 210 12.82 11.25 12.90
N VAL A 211 13.75 11.92 12.20
CA VAL A 211 13.43 12.93 11.16
C VAL A 211 12.53 12.36 10.06
N TYR A 212 12.81 11.15 9.57
CA TYR A 212 11.98 10.50 8.56
C TYR A 212 10.59 10.11 9.09
N PHE A 213 10.50 9.60 10.32
CA PHE A 213 9.21 9.26 10.93
C PHE A 213 8.37 10.51 11.21
N GLU A 214 8.98 11.60 11.67
CA GLU A 214 8.30 12.90 11.81
C GLU A 214 7.74 13.39 10.47
N ARG A 215 8.53 13.29 9.39
CA ARG A 215 8.08 13.64 8.05
C ARG A 215 6.94 12.75 7.58
N ALA A 216 7.00 11.44 7.85
CA ALA A 216 5.93 10.50 7.54
C ALA A 216 4.62 10.89 8.25
N LEU A 217 4.69 11.19 9.55
CA LEU A 217 3.55 11.66 10.35
C LEU A 217 2.98 12.98 9.82
N MET A 218 3.85 13.93 9.50
CA MET A 218 3.43 15.25 8.97
C MET A 218 2.66 15.07 7.63
N VAL A 219 3.20 14.28 6.71
CA VAL A 219 2.56 14.01 5.42
C VAL A 219 1.23 13.26 5.60
N ALA A 220 1.21 12.20 6.41
CA ALA A 220 0.00 11.43 6.68
C ALA A 220 -1.12 12.30 7.27
N ARG A 221 -0.79 13.17 8.24
CA ARG A 221 -1.74 14.12 8.85
C ARG A 221 -2.26 15.14 7.86
N ALA A 222 -1.38 15.71 7.03
CA ALA A 222 -1.77 16.68 6.00
C ALA A 222 -2.72 16.07 4.96
N GLN A 223 -2.55 14.77 4.66
CA GLN A 223 -3.40 14.00 3.74
C GLN A 223 -4.63 13.38 4.43
N GLN A 224 -4.77 13.48 5.75
CA GLN A 224 -5.75 12.77 6.56
C GLN A 224 -5.69 11.24 6.38
N ALA A 225 -4.52 10.71 6.03
CA ALA A 225 -4.27 9.31 5.75
C ALA A 225 -4.01 8.53 7.06
N LYS A 226 -5.09 8.17 7.75
CA LYS A 226 -5.05 7.56 9.10
C LYS A 226 -4.30 6.24 9.15
N SER A 227 -4.40 5.42 8.11
CA SER A 227 -3.63 4.17 8.05
C SER A 227 -2.12 4.44 7.95
N TRP A 228 -1.70 5.43 7.16
CA TRP A 228 -0.29 5.84 7.13
C TRP A 228 0.15 6.52 8.43
N GLU A 229 -0.72 7.34 9.06
CA GLU A 229 -0.43 7.93 10.36
C GLU A 229 -0.20 6.86 11.44
N LEU A 230 -1.01 5.79 11.45
CA LEU A 230 -0.87 4.68 12.38
C LEU A 230 0.48 3.97 12.19
N ARG A 231 0.84 3.61 10.96
CA ARG A 231 2.11 2.93 10.66
C ARG A 231 3.33 3.79 11.04
N ALA A 232 3.30 5.08 10.71
CA ALA A 232 4.36 6.01 11.08
C ALA A 232 4.46 6.21 12.60
N ALA A 233 3.31 6.31 13.29
CA ALA A 233 3.27 6.39 14.75
C ALA A 233 3.79 5.12 15.44
N MET A 234 3.50 3.94 14.89
CA MET A 234 4.06 2.68 15.40
C MET A 234 5.59 2.62 15.24
N SER A 235 6.13 3.03 14.08
CA SER A 235 7.58 3.05 13.85
C SER A 235 8.28 4.01 14.81
N MET A 236 7.75 5.22 14.97
CA MET A 236 8.26 6.20 15.95
C MET A 236 8.15 5.70 17.37
N ALA A 237 7.01 5.10 17.75
CA ALA A 237 6.80 4.58 19.11
C ALA A 237 7.75 3.42 19.44
N ARG A 238 8.07 2.54 18.48
CA ARG A 238 9.08 1.50 18.63
C ARG A 238 10.47 2.11 18.86
N LEU A 239 10.86 3.12 18.08
CA LEU A 239 12.11 3.84 18.27
C LEU A 239 12.19 4.48 19.65
N TRP A 240 11.16 5.18 20.07
CA TRP A 240 11.13 5.84 21.40
C TRP A 240 11.08 4.84 22.55
N ARG A 241 10.36 3.73 22.42
CA ARG A 241 10.40 2.62 23.38
C ARG A 241 11.84 2.13 23.60
N ASP A 242 12.57 1.90 22.51
CA ASP A 242 13.94 1.36 22.53
C ASP A 242 14.94 2.40 23.11
N GLN A 243 14.59 3.70 23.07
CA GLN A 243 15.30 4.79 23.75
C GLN A 243 14.86 5.00 25.22
N GLY A 244 13.91 4.21 25.75
CA GLY A 244 13.35 4.39 27.10
C GLY A 244 12.30 5.48 27.23
N LYS A 245 11.88 6.14 26.15
CA LYS A 245 10.86 7.20 26.10
C LYS A 245 9.44 6.61 25.98
N ARG A 246 9.04 5.78 26.96
CA ARG A 246 7.79 4.98 26.86
C ARG A 246 6.54 5.84 26.92
N GLU A 247 6.53 6.87 27.76
CA GLU A 247 5.37 7.77 27.89
C GLU A 247 5.14 8.61 26.63
N GLU A 248 6.21 9.11 26.02
CA GLU A 248 6.15 9.83 24.75
C GLU A 248 5.64 8.92 23.63
N ALA A 249 6.15 7.69 23.54
CA ALA A 249 5.70 6.68 22.59
C ALA A 249 4.21 6.37 22.74
N ARG A 250 3.75 6.18 23.97
CA ARG A 250 2.33 5.95 24.28
C ARG A 250 1.47 7.16 23.94
N SER A 251 1.93 8.35 24.32
CA SER A 251 1.21 9.61 24.07
C SER A 251 1.05 9.91 22.60
N LEU A 252 1.98 9.46 21.76
CA LEU A 252 1.88 9.54 20.29
C LEU A 252 0.91 8.50 19.74
N LEU A 253 1.07 7.23 20.11
CA LEU A 253 0.36 6.12 19.46
C LEU A 253 -1.10 5.96 19.92
N ALA A 254 -1.39 6.18 21.21
CA ALA A 254 -2.72 5.93 21.77
C ALA A 254 -3.84 6.75 21.11
N PRO A 255 -3.71 8.07 20.88
CA PRO A 255 -4.76 8.85 20.22
C PRO A 255 -4.93 8.47 18.73
N VAL A 256 -3.85 8.05 18.05
CA VAL A 256 -3.93 7.59 16.65
C VAL A 256 -4.68 6.26 16.57
N TYR A 257 -4.34 5.30 17.44
CA TYR A 257 -5.06 4.03 17.53
C TYR A 257 -6.53 4.24 17.93
N GLY A 258 -6.81 5.10 18.92
CA GLY A 258 -8.15 5.40 19.40
C GLY A 258 -9.06 6.10 18.40
N TRP A 259 -8.52 6.56 17.26
CA TRP A 259 -9.32 7.14 16.19
C TRP A 259 -10.10 6.06 15.39
N PHE A 260 -9.56 4.83 15.32
CA PHE A 260 -10.17 3.75 14.54
C PHE A 260 -11.43 3.23 15.23
N THR A 261 -12.47 2.95 14.44
CA THR A 261 -13.76 2.43 14.89
C THR A 261 -14.08 1.04 14.33
N GLU A 262 -13.25 0.54 13.41
CA GLU A 262 -13.39 -0.75 12.76
C GLU A 262 -12.02 -1.37 12.43
N GLY A 263 -11.98 -2.61 11.95
CA GLY A 263 -10.78 -3.28 11.44
C GLY A 263 -9.80 -3.74 12.50
N PHE A 264 -10.22 -3.90 13.75
CA PHE A 264 -9.36 -4.27 14.87
C PHE A 264 -8.71 -5.67 14.75
N ASP A 265 -9.13 -6.46 13.80
CA ASP A 265 -8.53 -7.75 13.46
C ASP A 265 -7.55 -7.68 12.29
N THR A 266 -7.36 -6.51 11.67
CA THR A 266 -6.31 -6.26 10.67
C THR A 266 -4.93 -6.26 11.31
N LEU A 267 -3.90 -6.49 10.49
CA LEU A 267 -2.52 -6.63 10.96
C LEU A 267 -2.04 -5.37 11.71
N ASP A 268 -2.16 -4.21 11.08
CA ASP A 268 -1.64 -2.95 11.65
C ASP A 268 -2.30 -2.59 12.99
N LEU A 269 -3.63 -2.80 13.13
CA LEU A 269 -4.34 -2.50 14.37
C LEU A 269 -4.04 -3.52 15.48
N LYS A 270 -3.82 -4.80 15.15
CA LYS A 270 -3.32 -5.79 16.11
C LYS A 270 -1.93 -5.45 16.63
N GLU A 271 -1.02 -5.07 15.72
CA GLU A 271 0.34 -4.67 16.10
C GLU A 271 0.36 -3.40 16.94
N ALA A 272 -0.46 -2.39 16.58
CA ALA A 272 -0.58 -1.16 17.35
C ALA A 272 -1.09 -1.42 18.77
N LYS A 273 -2.11 -2.28 18.91
CA LYS A 273 -2.62 -2.68 20.21
C LYS A 273 -1.58 -3.43 21.04
N ALA A 274 -0.85 -4.36 20.44
CA ALA A 274 0.23 -5.09 21.11
C ALA A 274 1.30 -4.12 21.61
N LEU A 275 1.75 -3.18 20.77
CA LEU A 275 2.74 -2.16 21.15
C LEU A 275 2.23 -1.26 22.29
N LEU A 276 0.96 -0.82 22.27
CA LEU A 276 0.36 -0.05 23.35
C LEU A 276 0.34 -0.81 24.68
N ASN A 277 0.07 -2.12 24.65
CA ASN A 277 0.11 -2.97 25.83
C ASN A 277 1.55 -3.11 26.38
N GLU A 278 2.55 -3.26 25.52
CA GLU A 278 3.96 -3.26 25.89
C GLU A 278 4.38 -1.93 26.55
N LEU A 279 3.92 -0.80 26.01
CA LEU A 279 4.23 0.53 26.52
C LEU A 279 3.57 0.82 27.87
N ALA A 280 2.51 0.11 28.23
CA ALA A 280 1.78 0.27 29.49
C ALA A 280 2.35 -0.61 30.63
N ALA A 281 3.12 -1.66 30.31
CA ALA A 281 3.77 -2.58 31.25
C ALA A 281 5.11 -2.00 31.78
#